data_589fe0b532ee895230838a12f449fcea
#
_entry.id   589fe0b532ee895230838a12f449fcea
#
_cell.length_a   1.000
_cell.length_b   1.000
_cell.length_c   1.000
_cell.angle_alpha   90.00
_cell.angle_beta   90.00
_cell.angle_gamma   90.00
#
_symmetry.space_group_name_H-M   'P 1'
#
loop_
_entity.id
_entity.type
_entity.pdbx_description
1 polymer ?
#
loop_
_entity_poly.entity_id
_entity_poly.type
_entity_poly.pdbx_seq_one_letter_code
_entity_poly.pdbx_strand_id
1 'polypeptide(L)'
;MENIQQLLKKKIQDFFNIKFCNVFDSGRSAIYFALKSLGAGDGVEVLVQAYTCVVVVNAINWTGAKPIYVDIGDDFNIEPADLIKKVTTKTKILIIQHTFGQPAKLDELLAITKQYNLKVIEDCAHSLGACCNNKLTGTFGDIGMLSFGSDKIISCVRGGALITNDELLNKKIIEYKNQLSPTSFNKIFQHLMHYPIFYVSKPFYNLKLGKLFLLLAKKIGIINKIIYQEEKKGEKVNFYPSKLPNALAQILVNQIDEIDIINKHRCKIAELYDKEINNNNFNKIKFSNNSVYLRYPILVNQPKKILDYAKQQNIILGDWYSAPIAPIDINLKKTGYKTGDCPNAELLASQSVNLPTDRQISFKDAKRIIKVINFFGLKN
;
A
#
# COMPACT_ATOMS: atom_id res chain seq x y z
N MET A 1 -14.66 -3.66 -30.88
CA MET A 1 -13.47 -3.52 -30.02
C MET A 1 -13.91 -3.73 -28.58
N GLU A 2 -13.34 -4.69 -27.88
CA GLU A 2 -13.63 -4.94 -26.46
C GLU A 2 -13.26 -3.68 -25.64
N ASN A 3 -14.15 -3.26 -24.74
CA ASN A 3 -13.88 -2.10 -23.90
C ASN A 3 -12.72 -2.44 -22.95
N ILE A 4 -11.60 -1.70 -23.05
CA ILE A 4 -10.37 -1.95 -22.28
C ILE A 4 -10.61 -2.05 -20.76
N GLN A 5 -11.59 -1.32 -20.23
CA GLN A 5 -11.96 -1.45 -18.82
C GLN A 5 -12.68 -2.76 -18.53
N GLN A 6 -13.45 -3.30 -19.46
CA GLN A 6 -14.10 -4.63 -19.31
C GLN A 6 -13.02 -5.72 -19.34
N LEU A 7 -12.07 -5.63 -20.27
CA LEU A 7 -10.95 -6.56 -20.33
C LEU A 7 -10.11 -6.53 -19.03
N LEU A 8 -9.79 -5.32 -18.52
CA LEU A 8 -9.08 -5.18 -17.24
C LEU A 8 -9.85 -5.84 -16.08
N LYS A 9 -11.16 -5.56 -15.97
CA LYS A 9 -12.00 -6.16 -14.93
C LYS A 9 -12.01 -7.69 -15.04
N LYS A 10 -12.19 -8.23 -16.25
CA LYS A 10 -12.18 -9.67 -16.48
C LYS A 10 -10.88 -10.31 -16.06
N LYS A 11 -9.73 -9.75 -16.49
CA LYS A 11 -8.42 -10.26 -16.07
C LYS A 11 -8.22 -10.26 -14.56
N ILE A 12 -8.69 -9.20 -13.84
CA ILE A 12 -8.65 -9.16 -12.38
C ILE A 12 -9.57 -10.24 -11.79
N GLN A 13 -10.79 -10.40 -12.32
CA GLN A 13 -11.74 -11.42 -11.88
C GLN A 13 -11.16 -12.83 -12.05
N ASP A 14 -10.58 -13.11 -13.21
CA ASP A 14 -9.96 -14.41 -13.52
C ASP A 14 -8.76 -14.68 -12.60
N PHE A 15 -7.90 -13.68 -12.37
CA PHE A 15 -6.73 -13.79 -11.48
C PHE A 15 -7.12 -14.13 -10.03
N PHE A 16 -8.18 -13.47 -9.49
CA PHE A 16 -8.63 -13.67 -8.12
C PHE A 16 -9.68 -14.77 -7.97
N ASN A 17 -10.19 -15.32 -9.06
CA ASN A 17 -11.37 -16.20 -9.08
C ASN A 17 -12.56 -15.58 -8.32
N ILE A 18 -12.94 -14.35 -8.70
CA ILE A 18 -13.94 -13.53 -8.02
C ILE A 18 -15.03 -13.07 -9.00
N LYS A 19 -16.29 -12.93 -8.52
CA LYS A 19 -17.42 -12.61 -9.40
C LYS A 19 -17.44 -11.18 -9.91
N PHE A 20 -17.06 -10.20 -9.07
CA PHE A 20 -17.25 -8.79 -9.37
C PHE A 20 -15.96 -7.99 -9.14
N CYS A 21 -15.64 -7.12 -10.11
CA CYS A 21 -14.54 -6.18 -10.04
C CYS A 21 -14.98 -4.79 -10.51
N ASN A 22 -14.66 -3.76 -9.75
CA ASN A 22 -14.90 -2.37 -10.09
C ASN A 22 -13.60 -1.56 -10.00
N VAL A 23 -13.22 -0.87 -11.08
CA VAL A 23 -11.97 -0.09 -11.16
C VAL A 23 -12.23 1.39 -10.94
N PHE A 24 -11.28 2.07 -10.29
CA PHE A 24 -11.29 3.47 -9.89
C PHE A 24 -9.96 4.14 -10.25
N ASP A 25 -9.94 5.47 -10.24
CA ASP A 25 -8.75 6.28 -10.50
C ASP A 25 -7.62 6.08 -9.48
N SER A 26 -7.91 5.53 -8.29
CA SER A 26 -6.90 5.33 -7.24
C SER A 26 -7.36 4.31 -6.19
N GLY A 27 -6.39 3.73 -5.45
CA GLY A 27 -6.68 2.88 -4.28
C GLY A 27 -7.43 3.65 -3.18
N ARG A 28 -7.17 4.96 -3.02
CA ARG A 28 -7.88 5.81 -2.04
C ARG A 28 -9.35 6.04 -2.40
N SER A 29 -9.68 6.19 -3.68
CA SER A 29 -11.07 6.21 -4.15
C SER A 29 -11.73 4.84 -3.95
N ALA A 30 -11.02 3.76 -4.23
CA ALA A 30 -11.50 2.40 -4.01
C ALA A 30 -11.84 2.18 -2.53
N ILE A 31 -10.92 2.45 -1.59
CA ILE A 31 -11.19 2.21 -0.16
C ILE A 31 -12.31 3.13 0.38
N TYR A 32 -12.41 4.37 -0.10
CA TYR A 32 -13.51 5.27 0.24
C TYR A 32 -14.86 4.69 -0.16
N PHE A 33 -14.99 4.14 -1.38
CA PHE A 33 -16.25 3.53 -1.82
C PHE A 33 -16.50 2.16 -1.20
N ALA A 34 -15.46 1.39 -0.86
CA ALA A 34 -15.63 0.19 -0.04
C ALA A 34 -16.29 0.51 1.30
N LEU A 35 -15.75 1.51 2.00
CA LEU A 35 -16.30 2.00 3.27
C LEU A 35 -17.74 2.47 3.14
N LYS A 36 -18.04 3.30 2.14
CA LYS A 36 -19.41 3.78 1.86
C LYS A 36 -20.38 2.63 1.58
N SER A 37 -19.96 1.64 0.81
CA SER A 37 -20.79 0.48 0.44
C SER A 37 -21.09 -0.41 1.63
N LEU A 38 -20.21 -0.46 2.63
CA LEU A 38 -20.38 -1.18 3.89
C LEU A 38 -21.10 -0.35 4.97
N GLY A 39 -21.52 0.88 4.66
CA GLY A 39 -22.31 1.72 5.55
C GLY A 39 -21.48 2.57 6.52
N ALA A 40 -20.20 2.84 6.21
CA ALA A 40 -19.43 3.81 6.97
C ALA A 40 -20.04 5.21 6.87
N GLY A 41 -20.20 5.88 8.00
CA GLY A 41 -20.80 7.20 8.14
C GLY A 41 -20.77 7.68 9.59
N ASP A 42 -21.49 8.75 9.88
CA ASP A 42 -21.54 9.34 11.21
C ASP A 42 -22.01 8.32 12.28
N GLY A 43 -21.31 8.29 13.39
CA GLY A 43 -21.58 7.37 14.50
C GLY A 43 -21.00 5.95 14.33
N VAL A 44 -20.42 5.62 13.15
CA VAL A 44 -19.77 4.33 12.89
C VAL A 44 -18.30 4.41 13.22
N GLU A 45 -17.79 3.38 13.89
CA GLU A 45 -16.37 3.18 14.14
C GLU A 45 -15.79 2.15 13.16
N VAL A 46 -14.64 2.47 12.58
CA VAL A 46 -13.87 1.62 11.67
C VAL A 46 -12.54 1.28 12.32
N LEU A 47 -12.32 0.00 12.59
CA LEU A 47 -11.03 -0.49 13.09
C LEU A 47 -10.02 -0.50 11.95
N VAL A 48 -8.85 0.04 12.22
CA VAL A 48 -7.72 0.10 11.29
C VAL A 48 -6.42 -0.02 12.08
N GLN A 49 -5.45 -0.74 11.54
CA GLN A 49 -4.15 -0.78 12.23
C GLN A 49 -3.48 0.59 12.23
N ALA A 50 -2.75 0.93 13.27
CA ALA A 50 -1.64 1.86 13.21
C ALA A 50 -0.53 1.24 12.34
N TYR A 51 0.49 2.02 11.95
CA TYR A 51 1.46 1.64 10.93
C TYR A 51 0.83 1.54 9.53
N THR A 52 0.14 2.61 9.16
CA THR A 52 -0.59 2.71 7.87
C THR A 52 -0.37 4.07 7.20
N CYS A 53 -0.85 4.18 5.96
CA CYS A 53 -0.80 5.43 5.21
C CYS A 53 -1.98 6.35 5.58
N VAL A 54 -1.73 7.66 5.69
CA VAL A 54 -2.77 8.68 5.97
C VAL A 54 -3.94 8.63 4.98
N VAL A 55 -3.72 8.14 3.75
CA VAL A 55 -4.81 8.04 2.75
C VAL A 55 -5.90 7.04 3.14
N VAL A 56 -5.57 6.00 3.92
CA VAL A 56 -6.56 5.06 4.48
C VAL A 56 -7.39 5.76 5.55
N VAL A 57 -6.72 6.44 6.47
CA VAL A 57 -7.36 7.20 7.55
C VAL A 57 -8.25 8.32 7.01
N ASN A 58 -7.75 9.06 6.02
CA ASN A 58 -8.53 10.10 5.36
C ASN A 58 -9.79 9.53 4.70
N ALA A 59 -9.69 8.36 4.06
CA ALA A 59 -10.87 7.73 3.45
C ALA A 59 -11.94 7.39 4.49
N ILE A 60 -11.55 6.95 5.69
CA ILE A 60 -12.48 6.73 6.81
C ILE A 60 -13.13 8.06 7.22
N ASN A 61 -12.33 9.08 7.53
CA ASN A 61 -12.81 10.39 7.98
C ASN A 61 -13.73 11.05 6.95
N TRP A 62 -13.46 10.89 5.65
CA TRP A 62 -14.29 11.47 4.58
C TRP A 62 -15.66 10.82 4.45
N THR A 63 -15.89 9.63 5.04
CA THR A 63 -17.22 9.04 5.14
C THR A 63 -18.04 9.61 6.30
N GLY A 64 -17.42 10.30 7.26
CA GLY A 64 -18.00 10.70 8.54
C GLY A 64 -17.75 9.66 9.66
N ALA A 65 -17.22 8.49 9.33
CA ALA A 65 -16.89 7.46 10.31
C ALA A 65 -15.62 7.82 11.10
N LYS A 66 -15.49 7.24 12.29
CA LYS A 66 -14.37 7.45 13.19
C LYS A 66 -13.35 6.29 13.07
N PRO A 67 -12.07 6.56 12.74
CA PRO A 67 -11.03 5.53 12.83
C PRO A 67 -10.75 5.18 14.29
N ILE A 68 -10.65 3.88 14.59
CA ILE A 68 -10.19 3.35 15.86
C ILE A 68 -8.92 2.55 15.57
N TYR A 69 -7.83 2.97 16.19
CA TYR A 69 -6.52 2.40 15.90
C TYR A 69 -6.26 1.16 16.73
N VAL A 70 -5.81 0.12 16.04
CA VAL A 70 -5.38 -1.16 16.62
C VAL A 70 -3.87 -1.26 16.48
N ASP A 71 -3.19 -1.70 17.52
CA ASP A 71 -1.75 -1.91 17.48
C ASP A 71 -1.38 -3.12 16.61
N ILE A 72 -0.11 -3.24 16.27
CA ILE A 72 0.42 -4.27 15.38
C ILE A 72 1.31 -5.25 16.13
N GLY A 73 1.43 -6.47 15.57
CA GLY A 73 2.44 -7.44 15.97
C GLY A 73 3.80 -7.16 15.33
N ASP A 74 4.79 -8.03 15.65
CA ASP A 74 6.15 -7.95 15.11
C ASP A 74 6.22 -8.20 13.60
N ASP A 75 5.13 -8.70 13.00
CA ASP A 75 4.93 -8.89 11.57
C ASP A 75 4.41 -7.66 10.84
N PHE A 76 4.29 -6.51 11.52
CA PHE A 76 3.73 -5.24 11.02
C PHE A 76 2.25 -5.30 10.64
N ASN A 77 1.53 -6.34 11.01
CA ASN A 77 0.11 -6.48 10.78
C ASN A 77 -0.66 -6.36 12.10
N ILE A 78 -1.97 -6.16 11.98
CA ILE A 78 -2.88 -5.98 13.11
C ILE A 78 -2.71 -7.10 14.14
N GLU A 79 -2.59 -6.73 15.43
CA GLU A 79 -2.50 -7.70 16.53
C GLU A 79 -3.90 -8.12 17.00
N PRO A 80 -4.29 -9.41 16.87
CA PRO A 80 -5.62 -9.89 17.25
C PRO A 80 -5.98 -9.61 18.72
N ALA A 81 -5.02 -9.71 19.62
CA ALA A 81 -5.25 -9.46 21.04
C ALA A 81 -5.61 -7.99 21.35
N ASP A 82 -5.04 -7.03 20.60
CA ASP A 82 -5.41 -5.63 20.76
C ASP A 82 -6.71 -5.29 20.01
N LEU A 83 -6.96 -5.94 18.88
CA LEU A 83 -8.21 -5.80 18.13
C LEU A 83 -9.43 -6.05 19.03
N ILE A 84 -9.44 -7.15 19.79
CA ILE A 84 -10.55 -7.50 20.70
C ILE A 84 -10.81 -6.38 21.70
N LYS A 85 -9.77 -5.76 22.27
CA LYS A 85 -9.89 -4.68 23.26
C LYS A 85 -10.48 -3.39 22.70
N LYS A 86 -10.35 -3.19 21.36
CA LYS A 86 -10.79 -1.96 20.68
C LYS A 86 -12.20 -2.05 20.09
N VAL A 87 -12.82 -3.24 20.06
CA VAL A 87 -14.21 -3.40 19.57
C VAL A 87 -15.18 -2.74 20.54
N THR A 88 -16.09 -1.95 19.99
CA THR A 88 -17.21 -1.33 20.73
C THR A 88 -18.54 -1.64 20.05
N THR A 89 -19.67 -1.23 20.62
CA THR A 89 -21.02 -1.37 20.03
C THR A 89 -21.17 -0.54 18.74
N LYS A 90 -20.34 0.49 18.55
CA LYS A 90 -20.31 1.37 17.34
C LYS A 90 -19.42 0.82 16.24
N THR A 91 -18.57 -0.16 16.55
CA THR A 91 -17.67 -0.79 15.58
C THR A 91 -18.48 -1.61 14.58
N LYS A 92 -18.29 -1.35 13.28
CA LYS A 92 -19.00 -2.04 12.19
C LYS A 92 -18.07 -2.61 11.14
N ILE A 93 -16.88 -2.03 10.97
CA ILE A 93 -15.97 -2.37 9.87
C ILE A 93 -14.56 -2.55 10.44
N LEU A 94 -13.87 -3.59 9.95
CA LEU A 94 -12.43 -3.80 10.12
C LEU A 94 -11.73 -3.67 8.76
N ILE A 95 -10.67 -2.87 8.70
CA ILE A 95 -9.73 -2.87 7.58
C ILE A 95 -8.53 -3.74 7.96
N ILE A 96 -8.34 -4.86 7.26
CA ILE A 96 -7.18 -5.75 7.40
C ILE A 96 -6.17 -5.36 6.31
N GLN A 97 -5.05 -4.75 6.71
CA GLN A 97 -3.93 -4.45 5.82
C GLN A 97 -2.94 -5.62 5.84
N HIS A 98 -2.39 -5.96 4.67
CA HIS A 98 -1.32 -6.96 4.53
C HIS A 98 0.00 -6.23 4.28
N THR A 99 0.66 -5.81 5.37
CA THR A 99 1.80 -4.88 5.32
C THR A 99 3.01 -5.50 4.62
N PHE A 100 3.67 -4.72 3.76
CA PHE A 100 4.82 -5.13 2.94
C PHE A 100 4.58 -6.35 2.02
N GLY A 101 3.32 -6.80 1.89
CA GLY A 101 2.96 -7.98 1.11
C GLY A 101 2.94 -9.27 1.93
N GLN A 102 3.05 -9.18 3.24
CA GLN A 102 2.91 -10.30 4.16
C GLN A 102 1.44 -10.41 4.61
N PRO A 103 0.77 -11.56 4.40
CA PRO A 103 -0.58 -11.75 4.89
C PRO A 103 -0.68 -11.58 6.40
N ALA A 104 -1.70 -10.85 6.86
CA ALA A 104 -2.04 -10.76 8.27
C ALA A 104 -2.51 -12.12 8.81
N LYS A 105 -2.69 -12.26 10.13
CA LYS A 105 -3.19 -13.46 10.81
C LYS A 105 -4.69 -13.67 10.51
N LEU A 106 -5.02 -13.96 9.24
CA LEU A 106 -6.39 -13.95 8.72
C LEU A 106 -7.33 -14.88 9.49
N ASP A 107 -6.89 -16.08 9.84
CA ASP A 107 -7.75 -17.04 10.53
C ASP A 107 -8.23 -16.50 11.89
N GLU A 108 -7.32 -15.90 12.67
CA GLU A 108 -7.64 -15.28 13.96
C GLU A 108 -8.52 -14.03 13.78
N LEU A 109 -8.15 -13.15 12.85
CA LEU A 109 -8.87 -11.90 12.60
C LEU A 109 -10.30 -12.17 12.11
N LEU A 110 -10.49 -13.13 11.20
CA LEU A 110 -11.82 -13.49 10.70
C LEU A 110 -12.68 -14.19 11.76
N ALA A 111 -12.10 -14.96 12.67
CA ALA A 111 -12.82 -15.50 13.81
C ALA A 111 -13.39 -14.37 14.70
N ILE A 112 -12.56 -13.36 14.98
CA ILE A 112 -12.97 -12.17 15.76
C ILE A 112 -14.06 -11.39 15.00
N THR A 113 -13.89 -11.14 13.69
CA THR A 113 -14.91 -10.40 12.92
C THR A 113 -16.26 -11.12 12.89
N LYS A 114 -16.25 -12.44 12.82
CA LYS A 114 -17.47 -13.25 12.91
C LYS A 114 -18.12 -13.15 14.29
N GLN A 115 -17.34 -13.22 15.37
CA GLN A 115 -17.83 -13.10 16.76
C GLN A 115 -18.54 -11.75 17.00
N TYR A 116 -17.97 -10.65 16.47
CA TYR A 116 -18.49 -9.30 16.67
C TYR A 116 -19.37 -8.79 15.50
N ASN A 117 -19.66 -9.63 14.51
CA ASN A 117 -20.46 -9.30 13.31
C ASN A 117 -19.91 -8.05 12.58
N LEU A 118 -18.58 -7.99 12.40
CA LEU A 118 -17.91 -6.90 11.70
C LEU A 118 -17.82 -7.21 10.20
N LYS A 119 -17.97 -6.17 9.38
CA LYS A 119 -17.65 -6.21 7.95
C LYS A 119 -16.16 -6.04 7.73
N VAL A 120 -15.61 -6.71 6.72
CA VAL A 120 -14.17 -6.76 6.46
C VAL A 120 -13.82 -6.16 5.11
N ILE A 121 -12.90 -5.19 5.11
CA ILE A 121 -12.17 -4.74 3.92
C ILE A 121 -10.74 -5.28 4.03
N GLU A 122 -10.31 -6.07 3.05
CA GLU A 122 -8.89 -6.41 2.93
C GLU A 122 -8.17 -5.35 2.10
N ASP A 123 -7.23 -4.61 2.72
CA ASP A 123 -6.35 -3.67 2.03
C ASP A 123 -5.14 -4.42 1.45
N CYS A 124 -5.25 -4.77 0.18
CA CYS A 124 -4.22 -5.47 -0.59
C CYS A 124 -3.30 -4.52 -1.37
N ALA A 125 -3.18 -3.25 -0.96
CA ALA A 125 -2.30 -2.30 -1.64
C ALA A 125 -0.82 -2.73 -1.65
N HIS A 126 -0.40 -3.60 -0.73
CA HIS A 126 0.95 -4.14 -0.66
C HIS A 126 1.03 -5.62 -1.04
N SER A 127 -0.10 -6.33 -1.16
CA SER A 127 -0.14 -7.81 -1.16
C SER A 127 -0.77 -8.42 -2.42
N LEU A 128 -0.75 -7.71 -3.54
CA LEU A 128 -1.30 -8.24 -4.79
C LEU A 128 -0.63 -9.57 -5.18
N GLY A 129 -1.39 -10.67 -5.13
CA GLY A 129 -0.91 -12.03 -5.40
C GLY A 129 -0.30 -12.76 -4.19
N ALA A 130 -0.35 -12.17 -2.98
CA ALA A 130 -0.02 -12.90 -1.75
C ALA A 130 -1.10 -13.93 -1.41
N CYS A 131 -0.72 -15.03 -0.77
CA CYS A 131 -1.61 -16.14 -0.44
C CYS A 131 -1.63 -16.43 1.06
N CYS A 132 -2.79 -16.86 1.55
CA CYS A 132 -2.95 -17.51 2.84
C CYS A 132 -3.78 -18.78 2.63
N ASN A 133 -3.32 -19.93 3.12
CA ASN A 133 -4.01 -21.21 2.95
C ASN A 133 -4.41 -21.49 1.48
N ASN A 134 -3.49 -21.26 0.53
CA ASN A 134 -3.68 -21.42 -0.92
C ASN A 134 -4.79 -20.55 -1.53
N LYS A 135 -5.22 -19.50 -0.84
CA LYS A 135 -6.22 -18.54 -1.32
C LYS A 135 -5.61 -17.14 -1.33
N LEU A 136 -5.86 -16.37 -2.39
CA LEU A 136 -5.31 -15.02 -2.54
C LEU A 136 -5.88 -14.05 -1.49
N THR A 137 -5.01 -13.22 -0.90
CA THR A 137 -5.46 -12.07 -0.08
C THR A 137 -6.35 -11.15 -0.91
N GLY A 138 -7.34 -10.53 -0.27
CA GLY A 138 -8.38 -9.73 -0.92
C GLY A 138 -9.64 -10.52 -1.24
N THR A 139 -9.66 -11.84 -0.96
CA THR A 139 -10.81 -12.72 -1.23
C THR A 139 -11.43 -13.33 0.03
N PHE A 140 -10.91 -13.01 1.21
CA PHE A 140 -11.38 -13.53 2.50
C PHE A 140 -12.46 -12.65 3.12
N GLY A 141 -12.36 -11.32 2.96
CA GLY A 141 -13.31 -10.35 3.49
C GLY A 141 -14.54 -10.13 2.60
N ASP A 142 -15.38 -9.17 3.01
CA ASP A 142 -16.55 -8.76 2.22
C ASP A 142 -16.12 -8.03 0.94
N ILE A 143 -15.03 -7.24 1.02
CA ILE A 143 -14.46 -6.49 -0.12
C ILE A 143 -12.93 -6.55 -0.05
N GLY A 144 -12.29 -6.90 -1.17
CA GLY A 144 -10.85 -6.69 -1.37
C GLY A 144 -10.57 -5.37 -2.08
N MET A 145 -9.66 -4.57 -1.55
CA MET A 145 -9.18 -3.31 -2.16
C MET A 145 -7.80 -3.50 -2.76
N LEU A 146 -7.66 -3.18 -4.04
CA LEU A 146 -6.41 -3.25 -4.79
C LEU A 146 -5.93 -1.84 -5.13
N SER A 147 -4.62 -1.62 -5.11
CA SER A 147 -4.00 -0.36 -5.49
C SER A 147 -2.96 -0.55 -6.59
N PHE A 148 -2.97 0.35 -7.57
CA PHE A 148 -2.06 0.37 -8.71
C PHE A 148 -1.28 1.69 -8.79
N GLY A 149 -0.93 2.25 -7.61
CA GLY A 149 -0.07 3.42 -7.47
C GLY A 149 1.34 3.16 -7.99
N SER A 150 2.13 4.23 -8.16
CA SER A 150 3.48 4.17 -8.75
C SER A 150 4.48 3.29 -7.99
N ASP A 151 4.19 2.94 -6.77
CA ASP A 151 5.03 2.21 -5.82
C ASP A 151 4.51 0.79 -5.50
N LYS A 152 3.51 0.31 -6.28
CA LYS A 152 2.85 -0.98 -6.07
C LYS A 152 3.43 -2.09 -6.96
N ILE A 153 2.98 -3.32 -6.76
CA ILE A 153 3.48 -4.53 -7.46
C ILE A 153 3.34 -4.38 -8.97
N ILE A 154 2.14 -4.01 -9.44
CA ILE A 154 1.89 -3.51 -10.78
C ILE A 154 1.39 -2.08 -10.70
N SER A 155 1.64 -1.27 -11.71
CA SER A 155 1.38 0.16 -11.63
C SER A 155 0.94 0.78 -12.93
N CYS A 156 -0.08 1.62 -12.86
CA CYS A 156 -0.43 2.60 -13.88
C CYS A 156 -0.26 4.04 -13.37
N VAL A 157 0.64 4.23 -12.40
CA VAL A 157 0.90 5.49 -11.67
C VAL A 157 -0.22 5.82 -10.67
N ARG A 158 -1.49 5.65 -11.07
CA ARG A 158 -2.65 5.92 -10.24
C ARG A 158 -3.83 5.08 -10.70
N GLY A 159 -4.28 4.18 -9.85
CA GLY A 159 -5.40 3.29 -10.09
C GLY A 159 -5.74 2.50 -8.85
N GLY A 160 -6.94 1.95 -8.80
CA GLY A 160 -7.39 1.05 -7.77
C GLY A 160 -8.55 0.18 -8.25
N ALA A 161 -8.85 -0.87 -7.51
CA ALA A 161 -10.02 -1.70 -7.77
C ALA A 161 -10.64 -2.21 -6.46
N LEU A 162 -11.92 -2.52 -6.52
CA LEU A 162 -12.65 -3.29 -5.52
C LEU A 162 -13.07 -4.61 -6.13
N ILE A 163 -12.88 -5.68 -5.38
CA ILE A 163 -13.29 -7.03 -5.73
C ILE A 163 -14.21 -7.60 -4.64
N THR A 164 -15.24 -8.31 -5.03
CA THR A 164 -16.19 -8.95 -4.11
C THR A 164 -16.94 -10.09 -4.79
N ASN A 165 -17.46 -11.02 -3.99
CA ASN A 165 -18.42 -12.04 -4.44
C ASN A 165 -19.88 -11.68 -4.11
N ASP A 166 -20.11 -10.63 -3.33
CA ASP A 166 -21.43 -10.18 -2.90
C ASP A 166 -22.06 -9.28 -3.97
N GLU A 167 -23.20 -9.73 -4.50
CA GLU A 167 -23.93 -9.01 -5.54
C GLU A 167 -24.56 -7.70 -5.03
N LEU A 168 -25.02 -7.67 -3.79
CA LEU A 168 -25.64 -6.47 -3.21
C LEU A 168 -24.57 -5.38 -2.99
N LEU A 169 -23.39 -5.77 -2.51
CA LEU A 169 -22.27 -4.84 -2.38
C LEU A 169 -21.81 -4.33 -3.75
N ASN A 170 -21.74 -5.22 -4.74
CA ASN A 170 -21.39 -4.84 -6.12
C ASN A 170 -22.39 -3.81 -6.69
N LYS A 171 -23.70 -4.00 -6.50
CA LYS A 171 -24.73 -3.03 -6.93
C LYS A 171 -24.51 -1.66 -6.31
N LYS A 172 -24.28 -1.58 -4.99
CA LYS A 172 -23.97 -0.33 -4.29
C LYS A 172 -22.69 0.36 -4.82
N ILE A 173 -21.62 -0.44 -5.06
CA ILE A 173 -20.37 0.05 -5.62
C ILE A 173 -20.59 0.65 -7.02
N ILE A 174 -21.40 0.00 -7.86
CA ILE A 174 -21.73 0.48 -9.20
C ILE A 174 -22.53 1.79 -9.13
N GLU A 175 -23.50 1.91 -8.22
CA GLU A 175 -24.28 3.14 -8.01
C GLU A 175 -23.36 4.34 -7.71
N TYR A 176 -22.43 4.20 -6.78
CA TYR A 176 -21.45 5.26 -6.50
C TYR A 176 -20.54 5.53 -7.69
N LYS A 177 -20.08 4.50 -8.37
CA LYS A 177 -19.20 4.64 -9.53
C LYS A 177 -19.85 5.38 -10.70
N ASN A 178 -21.15 5.18 -10.92
CA ASN A 178 -21.88 5.82 -12.01
C ASN A 178 -21.98 7.33 -11.82
N GLN A 179 -21.89 7.83 -10.58
CA GLN A 179 -21.90 9.25 -10.24
C GLN A 179 -20.53 9.93 -10.47
N LEU A 180 -19.48 9.18 -10.75
CA LEU A 180 -18.13 9.72 -10.91
C LEU A 180 -17.94 10.42 -12.24
N SER A 181 -17.28 11.58 -12.18
CA SER A 181 -16.82 12.29 -13.37
C SER A 181 -15.63 11.58 -14.01
N PRO A 182 -15.43 11.72 -15.32
CA PRO A 182 -14.19 11.33 -15.97
C PRO A 182 -12.99 12.07 -15.40
N THR A 183 -11.82 11.42 -15.35
CA THR A 183 -10.56 12.10 -15.03
C THR A 183 -10.25 13.15 -16.10
N SER A 184 -9.84 14.34 -15.70
CA SER A 184 -9.52 15.43 -16.63
C SER A 184 -8.30 15.07 -17.49
N PHE A 185 -8.25 15.60 -18.71
CA PHE A 185 -7.15 15.36 -19.67
C PHE A 185 -5.79 15.76 -19.07
N ASN A 186 -5.70 16.89 -18.39
CA ASN A 186 -4.46 17.34 -17.73
C ASN A 186 -3.95 16.33 -16.70
N LYS A 187 -4.85 15.68 -15.95
CA LYS A 187 -4.48 14.64 -15.00
C LYS A 187 -4.05 13.35 -15.69
N ILE A 188 -4.72 12.97 -16.76
CA ILE A 188 -4.31 11.81 -17.58
C ILE A 188 -2.90 12.04 -18.12
N PHE A 189 -2.65 13.21 -18.73
CA PHE A 189 -1.34 13.59 -19.22
C PHE A 189 -0.28 13.57 -18.12
N GLN A 190 -0.55 14.15 -16.96
CA GLN A 190 0.34 14.13 -15.79
C GLN A 190 0.71 12.71 -15.36
N HIS A 191 -0.26 11.79 -15.36
CA HIS A 191 0.00 10.39 -15.01
C HIS A 191 0.83 9.67 -16.06
N LEU A 192 0.54 9.87 -17.34
CA LEU A 192 1.29 9.24 -18.44
C LEU A 192 2.71 9.77 -18.54
N MET A 193 2.96 11.06 -18.27
CA MET A 193 4.30 11.66 -18.27
C MET A 193 5.20 11.16 -17.14
N HIS A 194 4.65 10.49 -16.13
CA HIS A 194 5.44 9.95 -15.04
C HIS A 194 6.56 9.01 -15.52
N TYR A 195 6.22 8.02 -16.35
CA TYR A 195 7.20 7.04 -16.86
C TYR A 195 8.28 7.64 -17.76
N PRO A 196 7.96 8.41 -18.82
CA PRO A 196 8.96 9.05 -19.67
C PRO A 196 9.93 9.93 -18.89
N ILE A 197 9.42 10.74 -17.94
CA ILE A 197 10.26 11.64 -17.16
C ILE A 197 11.21 10.87 -16.25
N PHE A 198 10.75 9.81 -15.58
CA PHE A 198 11.62 8.97 -14.78
C PHE A 198 12.64 8.23 -15.63
N TYR A 199 12.25 7.72 -16.81
CA TYR A 199 13.14 7.04 -17.74
C TYR A 199 14.29 7.94 -18.20
N VAL A 200 13.98 9.17 -18.64
CA VAL A 200 14.99 10.17 -19.08
C VAL A 200 15.87 10.63 -17.91
N SER A 201 15.30 10.74 -16.69
CA SER A 201 16.04 11.20 -15.51
C SER A 201 17.02 10.16 -14.94
N LYS A 202 16.73 8.86 -15.14
CA LYS A 202 17.48 7.75 -14.52
C LYS A 202 18.98 7.74 -14.87
N PRO A 203 19.41 7.87 -16.13
CA PRO A 203 20.85 7.87 -16.48
C PRO A 203 21.64 8.99 -15.80
N PHE A 204 21.00 10.15 -15.58
CA PHE A 204 21.63 11.35 -15.02
C PHE A 204 21.42 11.51 -13.52
N TYR A 205 20.83 10.50 -12.86
CA TYR A 205 20.45 10.59 -11.45
C TYR A 205 21.67 10.74 -10.53
N ASN A 206 22.75 9.97 -10.80
CA ASN A 206 23.98 10.00 -10.03
C ASN A 206 24.79 11.30 -10.25
N LEU A 207 24.62 11.95 -11.41
CA LEU A 207 25.23 13.25 -11.71
C LEU A 207 24.47 14.43 -11.08
N LYS A 208 23.48 14.18 -10.23
CA LYS A 208 22.56 15.16 -9.63
C LYS A 208 21.64 15.88 -10.63
N LEU A 209 21.96 15.90 -11.93
CA LEU A 209 21.16 16.53 -12.98
C LEU A 209 19.77 15.87 -13.10
N GLY A 210 19.71 14.54 -13.07
CA GLY A 210 18.44 13.80 -13.07
C GLY A 210 17.57 14.12 -11.84
N LYS A 211 18.17 14.32 -10.67
CA LYS A 211 17.46 14.76 -9.46
C LYS A 211 16.89 16.16 -9.62
N LEU A 212 17.67 17.09 -10.17
CA LEU A 212 17.22 18.46 -10.44
C LEU A 212 16.05 18.46 -11.43
N PHE A 213 16.15 17.66 -12.50
CA PHE A 213 15.09 17.53 -13.50
C PHE A 213 13.79 16.98 -12.91
N LEU A 214 13.87 15.94 -12.07
CA LEU A 214 12.71 15.40 -11.35
C LEU A 214 12.10 16.43 -10.38
N LEU A 215 12.92 17.21 -9.67
CA LEU A 215 12.45 18.27 -8.79
C LEU A 215 11.71 19.36 -9.55
N LEU A 216 12.24 19.80 -10.69
CA LEU A 216 11.59 20.77 -11.57
C LEU A 216 10.28 20.23 -12.13
N ALA A 217 10.27 19.01 -12.69
CA ALA A 217 9.09 18.36 -13.22
C ALA A 217 7.98 18.21 -12.14
N LYS A 218 8.37 17.92 -10.90
CA LYS A 218 7.45 17.85 -9.76
C LYS A 218 6.93 19.24 -9.36
N LYS A 219 7.79 20.27 -9.37
CA LYS A 219 7.43 21.66 -9.02
C LYS A 219 6.43 22.25 -10.00
N ILE A 220 6.63 22.06 -11.30
CA ILE A 220 5.73 22.53 -12.36
C ILE A 220 4.50 21.62 -12.59
N GLY A 221 4.39 20.52 -11.80
CA GLY A 221 3.21 19.66 -11.81
C GLY A 221 3.08 18.71 -13.00
N ILE A 222 4.16 18.43 -13.75
CA ILE A 222 4.14 17.48 -14.88
C ILE A 222 4.09 16.04 -14.40
N ILE A 223 4.66 15.72 -13.23
CA ILE A 223 4.60 14.38 -12.65
C ILE A 223 3.68 14.30 -11.44
N ASN A 224 3.07 13.13 -11.27
CA ASN A 224 2.15 12.88 -10.18
C ASN A 224 2.85 12.90 -8.81
N LYS A 225 2.13 13.38 -7.78
CA LYS A 225 2.54 13.26 -6.36
C LYS A 225 1.86 12.03 -5.76
N ILE A 226 2.59 11.27 -4.95
CA ILE A 226 2.03 10.09 -4.25
C ILE A 226 0.98 10.54 -3.23
N ILE A 227 1.31 11.55 -2.41
CA ILE A 227 0.40 12.17 -1.43
C ILE A 227 0.43 13.69 -1.65
N TYR A 228 -0.73 14.31 -1.72
CA TYR A 228 -0.88 15.75 -1.90
C TYR A 228 -0.86 16.48 -0.56
N GLN A 229 -0.57 17.79 -0.57
CA GLN A 229 -0.50 18.59 0.66
C GLN A 229 -1.86 18.69 1.35
N GLU A 230 -2.93 18.72 0.58
CA GLU A 230 -4.31 18.70 1.07
C GLU A 230 -4.58 17.41 1.87
N GLU A 231 -4.13 16.27 1.36
CA GLU A 231 -4.27 14.98 2.03
C GLU A 231 -3.49 14.90 3.35
N LYS A 232 -2.30 15.52 3.40
CA LYS A 232 -1.53 15.65 4.65
C LYS A 232 -2.24 16.50 5.69
N LYS A 233 -3.12 17.42 5.26
CA LYS A 233 -3.98 18.23 6.12
C LYS A 233 -5.30 17.55 6.46
N GLY A 234 -5.59 16.36 5.92
CA GLY A 234 -6.86 15.65 6.07
C GLY A 234 -7.97 16.10 5.11
N GLU A 235 -7.63 16.93 4.12
CA GLU A 235 -8.57 17.50 3.16
C GLU A 235 -8.69 16.61 1.91
N LYS A 236 -9.85 16.67 1.23
CA LYS A 236 -10.03 16.03 -0.08
C LYS A 236 -9.38 16.86 -1.17
N VAL A 237 -8.80 16.18 -2.15
CA VAL A 237 -8.30 16.81 -3.38
C VAL A 237 -9.43 16.85 -4.42
N ASN A 238 -9.61 17.94 -5.10
CA ASN A 238 -10.79 18.22 -5.96
C ASN A 238 -10.93 17.30 -7.18
N PHE A 239 -9.87 16.59 -7.61
CA PHE A 239 -9.89 15.78 -8.84
C PHE A 239 -10.17 14.29 -8.59
N TYR A 240 -10.39 13.87 -7.35
CA TYR A 240 -10.84 12.51 -7.04
C TYR A 240 -11.92 12.52 -5.93
N PRO A 241 -12.79 11.49 -5.89
CA PRO A 241 -12.76 10.28 -6.75
C PRO A 241 -13.19 10.57 -8.19
N SER A 242 -12.62 9.82 -9.15
CA SER A 242 -12.97 9.89 -10.57
C SER A 242 -12.92 8.51 -11.25
N LYS A 243 -13.36 8.42 -12.51
CA LYS A 243 -13.29 7.18 -13.30
C LYS A 243 -11.85 6.88 -13.71
N LEU A 244 -11.43 5.61 -13.71
CA LEU A 244 -10.13 5.20 -14.24
C LEU A 244 -10.06 5.52 -15.75
N PRO A 245 -9.04 6.26 -16.24
CA PRO A 245 -8.87 6.51 -17.67
C PRO A 245 -8.50 5.23 -18.44
N ASN A 246 -8.99 5.10 -19.67
CA ASN A 246 -8.68 3.95 -20.52
C ASN A 246 -7.18 3.80 -20.79
N ALA A 247 -6.45 4.90 -20.94
CA ALA A 247 -4.99 4.85 -21.13
C ALA A 247 -4.26 4.21 -19.94
N LEU A 248 -4.70 4.48 -18.70
CA LEU A 248 -4.14 3.86 -17.51
C LEU A 248 -4.60 2.40 -17.36
N ALA A 249 -5.86 2.10 -17.75
CA ALA A 249 -6.36 0.73 -17.77
C ALA A 249 -5.54 -0.15 -18.72
N GLN A 250 -5.17 0.37 -19.91
CA GLN A 250 -4.32 -0.35 -20.87
C GLN A 250 -2.96 -0.73 -20.30
N ILE A 251 -2.34 0.18 -19.53
CA ILE A 251 -1.05 -0.09 -18.87
C ILE A 251 -1.18 -1.26 -17.89
N LEU A 252 -2.30 -1.36 -17.15
CA LEU A 252 -2.55 -2.47 -16.22
C LEU A 252 -2.82 -3.79 -16.93
N VAL A 253 -3.63 -3.77 -17.99
CA VAL A 253 -3.94 -4.98 -18.78
C VAL A 253 -2.66 -5.69 -19.22
N ASN A 254 -1.63 -4.94 -19.60
CA ASN A 254 -0.35 -5.49 -20.04
C ASN A 254 0.52 -6.05 -18.90
N GLN A 255 0.20 -5.72 -17.63
CA GLN A 255 1.01 -6.12 -16.48
C GLN A 255 0.37 -7.25 -15.66
N ILE A 256 -0.95 -7.45 -15.73
CA ILE A 256 -1.65 -8.43 -14.89
C ILE A 256 -1.11 -9.85 -15.11
N ASP A 257 -0.85 -10.23 -16.34
CA ASP A 257 -0.36 -11.57 -16.66
C ASP A 257 1.08 -11.81 -16.17
N GLU A 258 1.80 -10.75 -15.78
CA GLU A 258 3.17 -10.82 -15.26
C GLU A 258 3.24 -10.88 -13.71
N ILE A 259 2.11 -10.78 -13.00
CA ILE A 259 2.09 -10.69 -11.52
C ILE A 259 2.89 -11.81 -10.87
N ASP A 260 2.71 -13.06 -11.29
CA ASP A 260 3.40 -14.21 -10.71
C ASP A 260 4.92 -14.15 -10.96
N ILE A 261 5.33 -13.70 -12.14
CA ILE A 261 6.75 -13.56 -12.50
C ILE A 261 7.37 -12.44 -11.64
N ILE A 262 6.66 -11.31 -11.49
CA ILE A 262 7.09 -10.18 -10.66
C ILE A 262 7.22 -10.62 -9.21
N ASN A 263 6.22 -11.31 -8.66
CA ASN A 263 6.23 -11.77 -7.27
C ASN A 263 7.29 -12.83 -7.00
N LYS A 264 7.49 -13.80 -7.91
CA LYS A 264 8.59 -14.77 -7.81
C LYS A 264 9.95 -14.10 -7.75
N HIS A 265 10.18 -13.04 -8.53
CA HIS A 265 11.41 -12.28 -8.46
C HIS A 265 11.57 -11.60 -7.09
N ARG A 266 10.52 -10.91 -6.60
CA ARG A 266 10.52 -10.24 -5.30
C ARG A 266 10.82 -11.21 -4.14
N CYS A 267 10.19 -12.38 -4.15
CA CYS A 267 10.41 -13.42 -3.15
C CYS A 267 11.87 -13.92 -3.16
N LYS A 268 12.46 -14.15 -4.35
CA LYS A 268 13.86 -14.56 -4.47
C LYS A 268 14.84 -13.51 -3.95
N ILE A 269 14.58 -12.23 -4.21
CA ILE A 269 15.38 -11.13 -3.68
C ILE A 269 15.23 -11.04 -2.15
N ALA A 270 13.99 -11.14 -1.63
CA ALA A 270 13.73 -11.14 -0.19
C ALA A 270 14.38 -12.34 0.52
N GLU A 271 14.33 -13.54 -0.08
CA GLU A 271 14.99 -14.74 0.42
C GLU A 271 16.52 -14.57 0.50
N LEU A 272 17.10 -13.90 -0.51
CA LEU A 272 18.53 -13.58 -0.50
C LEU A 272 18.89 -12.63 0.65
N TYR A 273 18.07 -11.60 0.89
CA TYR A 273 18.24 -10.71 2.05
C TYR A 273 18.13 -11.48 3.36
N ASP A 274 17.13 -12.33 3.48
CA ASP A 274 16.91 -13.13 4.69
C ASP A 274 18.08 -14.04 5.01
N LYS A 275 18.64 -14.71 4.01
CA LYS A 275 19.76 -15.66 4.17
C LYS A 275 21.11 -14.99 4.40
N GLU A 276 21.40 -13.90 3.70
CA GLU A 276 22.75 -13.35 3.64
C GLU A 276 22.98 -12.11 4.53
N ILE A 277 21.92 -11.48 5.05
CA ILE A 277 22.08 -10.42 6.06
C ILE A 277 22.36 -11.09 7.40
N ASN A 278 23.57 -10.85 7.94
CA ASN A 278 24.09 -11.45 9.18
C ASN A 278 24.61 -10.42 10.20
N ASN A 279 24.30 -9.12 10.03
CA ASN A 279 24.69 -8.07 10.94
C ASN A 279 23.72 -8.00 12.13
N ASN A 280 24.22 -8.25 13.35
CA ASN A 280 23.45 -8.30 14.59
C ASN A 280 22.84 -6.95 15.01
N ASN A 281 23.21 -5.84 14.36
CA ASN A 281 22.57 -4.54 14.59
C ASN A 281 21.18 -4.44 13.95
N PHE A 282 20.77 -5.45 13.16
CA PHE A 282 19.48 -5.47 12.47
C PHE A 282 18.65 -6.68 12.91
N ASN A 283 17.40 -6.42 13.26
CA ASN A 283 16.40 -7.47 13.44
C ASN A 283 15.63 -7.67 12.13
N LYS A 284 15.48 -8.91 11.73
CA LYS A 284 14.71 -9.32 10.54
C LYS A 284 13.33 -9.78 10.97
N ILE A 285 12.33 -9.55 10.11
CA ILE A 285 11.04 -10.22 10.28
C ILE A 285 11.16 -11.69 9.91
N LYS A 286 10.24 -12.52 10.42
CA LYS A 286 10.15 -13.92 10.05
C LYS A 286 9.85 -14.05 8.55
N PHE A 287 10.72 -14.73 7.80
CA PHE A 287 10.49 -14.98 6.38
C PHE A 287 9.26 -15.88 6.17
N SER A 288 8.46 -15.58 5.15
CA SER A 288 7.27 -16.34 4.78
C SER A 288 7.17 -16.54 3.27
N ASN A 289 6.99 -17.78 2.82
CA ASN A 289 6.76 -18.10 1.41
C ASN A 289 5.37 -17.63 0.90
N ASN A 290 4.46 -17.27 1.79
CA ASN A 290 3.13 -16.76 1.46
C ASN A 290 3.13 -15.25 1.16
N SER A 291 4.25 -14.56 1.44
CA SER A 291 4.44 -13.13 1.20
C SER A 291 4.91 -12.86 -0.23
N VAL A 292 4.54 -11.70 -0.76
CA VAL A 292 5.05 -11.21 -2.06
C VAL A 292 6.14 -10.14 -1.93
N TYR A 293 6.45 -9.75 -0.71
CA TYR A 293 7.52 -8.81 -0.37
C TYR A 293 7.56 -7.57 -1.26
N LEU A 294 6.49 -6.74 -1.22
CA LEU A 294 6.54 -5.42 -1.89
C LEU A 294 7.81 -4.67 -1.50
N ARG A 295 8.26 -4.86 -0.25
CA ARG A 295 9.56 -4.47 0.30
C ARG A 295 9.98 -5.49 1.35
N TYR A 296 11.27 -5.62 1.61
CA TYR A 296 11.78 -6.44 2.70
C TYR A 296 12.15 -5.55 3.89
N PRO A 297 11.37 -5.53 4.98
CA PRO A 297 11.65 -4.68 6.14
C PRO A 297 12.72 -5.31 7.04
N ILE A 298 13.55 -4.44 7.60
CA ILE A 298 14.50 -4.71 8.67
C ILE A 298 14.35 -3.64 9.74
N LEU A 299 14.65 -3.98 10.98
CA LEU A 299 14.60 -3.08 12.12
C LEU A 299 16.01 -2.73 12.59
N VAL A 300 16.25 -1.46 12.90
CA VAL A 300 17.52 -0.94 13.39
C VAL A 300 17.29 0.25 14.31
N ASN A 301 18.08 0.37 15.38
CA ASN A 301 17.89 1.44 16.37
C ASN A 301 18.13 2.87 15.82
N GLN A 302 18.85 3.01 14.70
CA GLN A 302 19.20 4.31 14.13
C GLN A 302 18.94 4.33 12.61
N PRO A 303 17.66 4.29 12.15
CA PRO A 303 17.32 4.19 10.72
C PRO A 303 17.99 5.27 9.88
N LYS A 304 18.01 6.52 10.36
CA LYS A 304 18.59 7.63 9.62
C LYS A 304 20.06 7.41 9.30
N LYS A 305 20.85 6.83 10.23
CA LYS A 305 22.27 6.57 9.98
C LYS A 305 22.50 5.57 8.86
N ILE A 306 21.73 4.46 8.83
CA ILE A 306 21.89 3.48 7.75
C ILE A 306 21.35 4.01 6.41
N LEU A 307 20.27 4.80 6.40
CA LEU A 307 19.75 5.45 5.19
C LEU A 307 20.79 6.41 4.59
N ASP A 308 21.42 7.24 5.43
CA ASP A 308 22.49 8.17 5.00
C ASP A 308 23.74 7.42 4.55
N TYR A 309 24.17 6.38 5.26
CA TYR A 309 25.29 5.53 4.88
C TYR A 309 25.08 4.84 3.53
N ALA A 310 23.93 4.21 3.34
CA ALA A 310 23.57 3.57 2.06
C ALA A 310 23.54 4.58 0.91
N LYS A 311 23.01 5.79 1.15
CA LYS A 311 22.96 6.87 0.16
C LYS A 311 24.36 7.34 -0.26
N GLN A 312 25.34 7.38 0.65
CA GLN A 312 26.75 7.66 0.32
C GLN A 312 27.34 6.59 -0.61
N GLN A 313 26.84 5.34 -0.52
CA GLN A 313 27.20 4.22 -1.40
C GLN A 313 26.36 4.17 -2.69
N ASN A 314 25.58 5.22 -3.00
CA ASN A 314 24.62 5.28 -4.12
C ASN A 314 23.55 4.17 -4.06
N ILE A 315 23.13 3.78 -2.86
CA ILE A 315 22.03 2.85 -2.61
C ILE A 315 20.89 3.62 -1.93
N ILE A 316 19.67 3.48 -2.48
CA ILE A 316 18.47 4.10 -1.90
C ILE A 316 17.68 3.00 -1.19
N LEU A 317 17.62 3.09 0.14
CA LEU A 317 16.75 2.29 0.97
C LEU A 317 15.44 3.04 1.23
N GLY A 318 14.37 2.30 1.57
CA GLY A 318 13.09 2.89 1.93
C GLY A 318 12.97 3.17 3.43
N ASP A 319 12.12 4.12 3.76
CA ASP A 319 11.80 4.55 5.13
C ASP A 319 10.29 4.37 5.47
N TRP A 320 9.63 3.42 4.83
CA TRP A 320 8.22 3.11 5.07
C TRP A 320 8.04 2.17 6.26
N TYR A 321 7.18 2.45 7.18
CA TYR A 321 6.61 3.75 7.50
C TYR A 321 7.43 4.33 8.64
N SER A 322 7.80 5.60 8.57
CA SER A 322 8.59 6.30 9.59
C SER A 322 7.71 6.95 10.68
N ALA A 323 6.42 6.63 10.67
CA ALA A 323 5.45 7.04 11.68
C ALA A 323 4.27 6.05 11.67
N PRO A 324 3.52 5.92 12.79
CA PRO A 324 2.33 5.05 12.86
C PRO A 324 1.28 5.41 11.81
N ILE A 325 1.13 6.70 11.52
CA ILE A 325 0.32 7.21 10.40
C ILE A 325 1.27 7.99 9.49
N ALA A 326 1.63 7.38 8.38
CA ALA A 326 2.61 7.94 7.45
C ALA A 326 1.98 8.84 6.37
N PRO A 327 2.72 9.85 5.90
CA PRO A 327 4.07 10.27 6.27
C PRO A 327 4.12 11.10 7.56
N ILE A 328 5.32 11.31 8.10
CA ILE A 328 5.53 11.99 9.39
C ILE A 328 5.08 13.47 9.38
N ASP A 329 5.04 14.11 8.22
CA ASP A 329 4.69 15.53 8.03
C ASP A 329 3.18 15.79 7.82
N ILE A 330 2.32 14.93 8.39
CA ILE A 330 0.86 15.08 8.35
C ILE A 330 0.32 15.90 9.52
N ASN A 331 -0.89 16.37 9.38
CA ASN A 331 -1.65 16.91 10.52
C ASN A 331 -2.23 15.76 11.36
N LEU A 332 -1.45 15.25 12.32
CA LEU A 332 -1.82 14.11 13.14
C LEU A 332 -3.15 14.32 13.90
N LYS A 333 -3.46 15.56 14.33
CA LYS A 333 -4.73 15.87 15.01
C LYS A 333 -5.96 15.55 14.15
N LYS A 334 -5.84 15.72 12.83
CA LYS A 334 -6.93 15.40 11.88
C LYS A 334 -7.14 13.91 11.66
N THR A 335 -6.18 13.08 12.03
CA THR A 335 -6.32 11.62 11.95
C THR A 335 -7.05 11.04 13.16
N GLY A 336 -7.12 11.77 14.27
CA GLY A 336 -7.66 11.27 15.56
C GLY A 336 -6.69 10.34 16.30
N TYR A 337 -5.49 10.06 15.76
CA TYR A 337 -4.45 9.28 16.43
C TYR A 337 -3.80 10.10 17.54
N LYS A 338 -3.56 9.46 18.67
CA LYS A 338 -2.81 10.05 19.79
C LYS A 338 -1.55 9.22 20.03
N THR A 339 -0.43 9.90 20.26
CA THR A 339 0.81 9.24 20.66
C THR A 339 0.59 8.40 21.92
N GLY A 340 1.04 7.17 21.90
CA GLY A 340 0.82 6.17 22.95
C GLY A 340 -0.40 5.26 22.72
N ASP A 341 -1.27 5.51 21.74
CA ASP A 341 -2.42 4.66 21.43
C ASP A 341 -2.00 3.26 20.92
N CYS A 342 -0.86 3.16 20.23
CA CYS A 342 -0.33 1.93 19.62
C CYS A 342 1.20 1.88 19.77
N PRO A 343 1.70 1.52 20.98
CA PRO A 343 3.13 1.62 21.30
C PRO A 343 4.02 0.74 20.43
N ASN A 344 3.56 -0.44 20.00
CA ASN A 344 4.36 -1.31 19.12
C ASN A 344 4.45 -0.73 17.69
N ALA A 345 3.36 -0.16 17.16
CA ALA A 345 3.40 0.56 15.88
C ALA A 345 4.36 1.76 15.92
N GLU A 346 4.40 2.50 17.04
CA GLU A 346 5.33 3.62 17.25
C GLU A 346 6.78 3.13 17.30
N LEU A 347 7.05 2.05 18.04
CA LEU A 347 8.37 1.44 18.15
C LEU A 347 8.86 0.97 16.78
N LEU A 348 8.07 0.13 16.08
CA LEU A 348 8.46 -0.41 14.79
C LEU A 348 8.63 0.68 13.72
N ALA A 349 7.79 1.72 13.74
CA ALA A 349 7.95 2.88 12.86
C ALA A 349 9.26 3.63 13.11
N SER A 350 9.69 3.73 14.37
CA SER A 350 10.94 4.40 14.73
C SER A 350 12.20 3.61 14.32
N GLN A 351 12.06 2.32 14.02
CA GLN A 351 13.16 1.40 13.72
C GLN A 351 13.17 0.88 12.27
N SER A 352 12.07 1.06 11.54
CA SER A 352 11.88 0.42 10.23
C SER A 352 12.74 1.02 9.12
N VAL A 353 13.41 0.13 8.37
CA VAL A 353 14.07 0.41 7.09
C VAL A 353 13.65 -0.67 6.10
N ASN A 354 13.43 -0.31 4.84
CA ASN A 354 12.97 -1.25 3.84
C ASN A 354 13.99 -1.44 2.72
N LEU A 355 14.26 -2.68 2.39
CA LEU A 355 15.10 -3.05 1.27
C LEU A 355 14.24 -3.24 0.02
N PRO A 356 14.68 -2.72 -1.14
CA PRO A 356 13.93 -2.84 -2.39
C PRO A 356 13.98 -4.28 -2.91
N THR A 357 12.85 -4.74 -3.46
CA THR A 357 12.68 -6.09 -4.01
C THR A 357 12.14 -6.07 -5.44
N ASP A 358 11.87 -4.87 -6.00
CA ASP A 358 11.25 -4.74 -7.31
C ASP A 358 12.11 -5.34 -8.43
N ARG A 359 11.48 -5.62 -9.59
CA ARG A 359 12.13 -6.30 -10.72
C ARG A 359 13.34 -5.57 -11.33
N GLN A 360 13.59 -4.31 -10.94
CA GLN A 360 14.77 -3.57 -11.36
C GLN A 360 16.00 -3.87 -10.50
N ILE A 361 15.79 -4.50 -9.34
CA ILE A 361 16.85 -4.94 -8.45
C ILE A 361 17.39 -6.29 -8.92
N SER A 362 18.56 -6.28 -9.55
CA SER A 362 19.24 -7.51 -9.91
C SER A 362 19.81 -8.24 -8.67
N PHE A 363 20.13 -9.53 -8.80
CA PHE A 363 20.83 -10.27 -7.74
C PHE A 363 22.17 -9.60 -7.38
N LYS A 364 22.85 -8.97 -8.34
CA LYS A 364 24.09 -8.21 -8.11
C LYS A 364 23.80 -6.97 -7.25
N ASP A 365 22.71 -6.25 -7.53
CA ASP A 365 22.32 -5.09 -6.71
C ASP A 365 21.93 -5.51 -5.30
N ALA A 366 21.17 -6.62 -5.16
CA ALA A 366 20.81 -7.17 -3.86
C ALA A 366 22.05 -7.55 -3.03
N LYS A 367 23.03 -8.23 -3.62
CA LYS A 367 24.30 -8.54 -2.95
C LYS A 367 25.09 -7.29 -2.55
N ARG A 368 25.04 -6.23 -3.37
CA ARG A 368 25.64 -4.96 -3.01
C ARG A 368 24.93 -4.30 -1.80
N ILE A 369 23.60 -4.37 -1.75
CA ILE A 369 22.80 -3.89 -0.60
C ILE A 369 23.16 -4.69 0.65
N ILE A 370 23.19 -6.04 0.57
CA ILE A 370 23.59 -6.92 1.67
C ILE A 370 24.97 -6.53 2.21
N LYS A 371 25.94 -6.32 1.32
CA LYS A 371 27.29 -5.89 1.72
C LYS A 371 27.25 -4.60 2.52
N VAL A 372 26.47 -3.59 2.08
CA VAL A 372 26.35 -2.32 2.81
C VAL A 372 25.69 -2.53 4.17
N ILE A 373 24.67 -3.35 4.28
CA ILE A 373 24.00 -3.67 5.55
C ILE A 373 24.96 -4.42 6.49
N ASN A 374 25.65 -5.44 6.00
CA ASN A 374 26.54 -6.27 6.83
C ASN A 374 27.77 -5.51 7.33
N PHE A 375 28.26 -4.52 6.60
CA PHE A 375 29.39 -3.67 7.03
C PHE A 375 28.98 -2.43 7.84
N PHE A 376 27.67 -2.14 7.97
CA PHE A 376 27.22 -0.99 8.76
C PHE A 376 27.50 -1.21 10.26
N GLY A 377 28.17 -0.24 10.88
CA GLY A 377 28.51 -0.27 12.31
C GLY A 377 29.70 -1.17 12.68
N LEU A 378 30.36 -1.84 11.69
CA LEU A 378 31.55 -2.65 11.95
C LEU A 378 32.87 -1.81 11.91
N LYS A 379 32.79 -0.55 11.50
CA LYS A 379 33.91 0.41 11.55
C LYS A 379 33.62 1.42 12.66
N ASN A 380 34.04 1.11 13.86
CA ASN A 380 34.45 2.05 14.89
C ASN A 380 35.82 1.64 15.38
#